data_fe53b4fc12c5d6270a4d8abd11b9c264
#
_entry.id   fe53b4fc12c5d6270a4d8abd11b9c264
#
_cell.length_a   1.000
_cell.length_b   1.000
_cell.length_c   1.000
_cell.angle_alpha   90.00
_cell.angle_beta   90.00
_cell.angle_gamma   90.00
#
_symmetry.space_group_name_H-M   'P 1'
#
loop_
_entity.id
_entity.type
_entity.pdbx_description
1 polymer ?
#
loop_
_entity_poly.entity_id
_entity_poly.type
_entity_poly.pdbx_seq_one_letter_code
_entity_poly.pdbx_strand_id
1 'polypeptide(L)'
;HTVVFVFDDDKLVGFGRAVSDGAYEAAIYDVAVLPEYQGNGIGRLIISSIVKQIPQCNFILFSSPGKEEFYKKLNFRKMKTGMALFSDAEKMMEEGFTE
;
A
#
# COMPACT_ATOMS: atom_id res chain seq x y z
N HIS A 1 -5.81 -4.85 -12.87
CA HIS A 1 -5.40 -5.08 -11.48
C HIS A 1 -4.05 -5.79 -11.43
N THR A 2 -3.27 -5.44 -10.44
CA THR A 2 -2.03 -6.13 -10.12
C THR A 2 -2.17 -6.71 -8.72
N VAL A 3 -1.98 -8.02 -8.59
CA VAL A 3 -2.13 -8.71 -7.32
C VAL A 3 -0.88 -9.54 -7.05
N VAL A 4 -0.40 -9.51 -5.82
CA VAL A 4 0.75 -10.29 -5.37
C VAL A 4 0.33 -11.11 -4.16
N PHE A 5 0.59 -12.40 -4.19
CA PHE A 5 0.39 -13.30 -3.06
C PHE A 5 1.73 -13.83 -2.59
N VAL A 6 1.93 -13.91 -1.28
CA VAL A 6 3.14 -14.47 -0.68
C VAL A 6 2.75 -15.68 0.16
N PHE A 7 3.41 -16.79 -0.11
CA PHE A 7 3.16 -18.06 0.58
C PHE A 7 4.41 -18.49 1.36
N ASP A 8 4.16 -19.09 2.52
CA ASP A 8 5.16 -19.89 3.24
C ASP A 8 4.68 -21.33 3.11
N ASP A 9 5.32 -22.11 2.23
CA ASP A 9 4.83 -23.40 1.75
C ASP A 9 3.39 -23.23 1.20
N ASP A 10 2.41 -23.88 1.82
CA ASP A 10 1.01 -23.80 1.36
C ASP A 10 0.20 -22.72 2.09
N LYS A 11 0.83 -21.99 3.02
CA LYS A 11 0.13 -21.00 3.83
C LYS A 11 0.26 -19.62 3.20
N LEU A 12 -0.87 -18.97 2.93
CA LEU A 12 -0.88 -17.59 2.49
C LEU A 12 -0.52 -16.69 3.66
N VAL A 13 0.58 -15.95 3.56
CA VAL A 13 1.09 -15.12 4.65
C VAL A 13 1.05 -13.63 4.34
N GLY A 14 0.86 -13.26 3.09
CA GLY A 14 0.73 -11.84 2.71
C GLY A 14 0.15 -11.68 1.33
N PHE A 15 -0.42 -10.50 1.09
CA PHE A 15 -0.86 -10.14 -0.24
C PHE A 15 -0.86 -8.63 -0.40
N GLY A 16 -0.87 -8.18 -1.66
CA GLY A 16 -1.01 -6.79 -2.00
C GLY A 16 -1.76 -6.63 -3.31
N ARG A 17 -2.39 -5.46 -3.46
CA ARG A 17 -3.20 -5.18 -4.63
C ARG A 17 -3.00 -3.73 -5.08
N ALA A 18 -2.91 -3.54 -6.39
CA ALA A 18 -2.92 -2.22 -6.99
C ALA A 18 -3.94 -2.18 -8.13
N VAL A 19 -4.54 -1.01 -8.30
CA VAL A 19 -5.42 -0.72 -9.42
C VAL A 19 -4.74 0.36 -10.28
N SER A 20 -4.71 0.17 -11.58
CA SER A 20 -3.94 1.04 -12.47
C SER A 20 -4.66 1.21 -13.80
N ASP A 21 -4.38 2.34 -14.47
CA ASP A 21 -4.78 2.54 -15.86
C ASP A 21 -3.83 1.85 -16.84
N GLY A 22 -2.76 1.23 -16.33
CA GLY A 22 -1.76 0.54 -17.14
C GLY A 22 -0.75 1.46 -17.81
N ALA A 23 -0.90 2.76 -17.68
CA ALA A 23 -0.08 3.74 -18.41
C ALA A 23 0.64 4.73 -17.50
N TYR A 24 -0.05 5.39 -16.57
CA TYR A 24 0.50 6.49 -15.80
C TYR A 24 0.40 6.30 -14.29
N GLU A 25 -0.76 5.89 -13.80
CA GLU A 25 -1.06 5.91 -12.37
C GLU A 25 -1.45 4.54 -11.88
N ALA A 26 -0.99 4.22 -10.68
CA ALA A 26 -1.40 3.03 -9.95
C ALA A 26 -1.67 3.40 -8.50
N ALA A 27 -2.76 2.93 -7.96
CA ALA A 27 -3.09 3.09 -6.54
C ALA A 27 -2.92 1.75 -5.85
N ILE A 28 -2.12 1.73 -4.80
CA ILE A 28 -1.93 0.54 -3.96
C ILE A 28 -2.99 0.60 -2.86
N TYR A 29 -3.85 -0.41 -2.81
CA TYR A 29 -4.98 -0.42 -1.88
C TYR A 29 -4.75 -1.31 -0.69
N ASP A 30 -4.33 -2.54 -0.93
CA ASP A 30 -4.24 -3.52 0.13
C ASP A 30 -2.82 -4.07 0.17
N VAL A 31 -2.17 -3.93 1.32
CA VAL A 31 -0.92 -4.62 1.62
C VAL A 31 -1.11 -5.21 3.01
N ALA A 32 -1.19 -6.51 3.08
CA ALA A 32 -1.45 -7.21 4.31
C ALA A 32 -0.45 -8.34 4.52
N VAL A 33 0.03 -8.47 5.76
CA VAL A 33 0.95 -9.53 6.17
C VAL A 33 0.43 -10.08 7.49
N LEU A 34 0.36 -11.39 7.61
CA LEU A 34 -0.03 -12.02 8.87
C LEU A 34 0.85 -11.52 10.02
N PRO A 35 0.28 -11.27 11.22
CA PRO A 35 1.03 -10.69 12.33
C PRO A 35 2.33 -11.44 12.67
N GLU A 36 2.31 -12.76 12.67
CA GLU A 36 3.48 -13.57 12.98
C GLU A 36 4.58 -13.52 11.92
N TYR A 37 4.27 -12.98 10.74
CA TYR A 37 5.24 -12.80 9.65
C TYR A 37 5.69 -11.36 9.46
N GLN A 38 5.15 -10.43 10.23
CA GLN A 38 5.56 -9.03 10.14
C GLN A 38 6.98 -8.84 10.65
N GLY A 39 7.67 -7.83 10.11
CA GLY A 39 9.06 -7.57 10.47
C GLY A 39 10.10 -8.39 9.70
N ASN A 40 9.68 -9.22 8.76
CA ASN A 40 10.56 -10.09 7.97
C ASN A 40 10.74 -9.64 6.52
N GLY A 41 10.33 -8.42 6.18
CA GLY A 41 10.51 -7.88 4.84
C GLY A 41 9.45 -8.30 3.82
N ILE A 42 8.37 -8.97 4.24
CA ILE A 42 7.32 -9.43 3.32
C ILE A 42 6.55 -8.25 2.73
N GLY A 43 6.21 -7.24 3.53
CA GLY A 43 5.55 -6.04 3.02
C GLY A 43 6.38 -5.33 1.97
N ARG A 44 7.68 -5.22 2.19
CA ARG A 44 8.62 -4.67 1.21
C ARG A 44 8.66 -5.48 -0.07
N LEU A 45 8.67 -6.79 0.04
CA LEU A 45 8.64 -7.70 -1.10
C LEU A 45 7.36 -7.50 -1.93
N ILE A 46 6.23 -7.37 -1.26
CA ILE A 46 4.94 -7.14 -1.92
C ILE A 46 4.97 -5.83 -2.73
N ILE A 47 5.38 -4.73 -2.12
CA ILE A 47 5.47 -3.44 -2.79
C ILE A 47 6.44 -3.51 -3.97
N SER A 48 7.62 -4.08 -3.77
CA SER A 48 8.61 -4.23 -4.84
C SER A 48 8.07 -5.05 -6.01
N SER A 49 7.33 -6.11 -5.72
CA SER A 49 6.73 -6.96 -6.76
C SER A 49 5.66 -6.23 -7.55
N ILE A 50 4.83 -5.42 -6.90
CA ILE A 50 3.84 -4.60 -7.58
C ILE A 50 4.52 -3.59 -8.50
N VAL A 51 5.52 -2.88 -8.00
CA VAL A 51 6.24 -1.87 -8.79
C VAL A 51 6.91 -2.50 -10.01
N LYS A 52 7.49 -3.68 -9.86
CA LYS A 52 8.14 -4.37 -10.98
C LYS A 52 7.19 -4.83 -12.06
N GLN A 53 5.94 -5.10 -11.73
CA GLN A 53 4.95 -5.53 -12.72
C GLN A 53 4.44 -4.39 -13.59
N ILE A 54 4.41 -3.17 -13.07
CA ILE A 54 3.93 -1.98 -13.80
C ILE A 54 4.88 -0.79 -13.58
N PRO A 55 6.16 -0.93 -13.99
CA PRO A 55 7.20 0.05 -13.64
C PRO A 55 7.01 1.41 -14.32
N GLN A 56 6.16 1.51 -15.31
CA GLN A 56 5.87 2.76 -16.02
C GLN A 56 4.93 3.68 -15.24
N CYS A 57 4.28 3.17 -14.20
CA CYS A 57 3.29 3.94 -13.44
C CYS A 57 3.93 4.75 -12.31
N ASN A 58 3.29 5.86 -11.97
CA ASN A 58 3.48 6.51 -10.68
C ASN A 58 2.60 5.80 -9.65
N PHE A 59 3.12 5.60 -8.47
CA PHE A 59 2.40 4.85 -7.42
C PHE A 59 1.92 5.79 -6.33
N ILE A 60 0.63 5.74 -6.00
CA ILE A 60 0.04 6.45 -4.88
C ILE A 60 -0.59 5.47 -3.91
N LEU A 61 -0.67 5.86 -2.65
CA LEU A 61 -1.37 5.07 -1.63
C LEU A 61 -1.81 5.97 -0.47
N PHE A 62 -2.75 5.45 0.30
CA PHE A 62 -3.07 6.01 1.61
C PHE A 62 -2.49 5.06 2.65
N SER A 63 -1.51 5.55 3.43
CA SER A 63 -1.02 4.73 4.53
C SER A 63 -2.02 4.76 5.69
N SER A 64 -2.04 3.70 6.48
CA SER A 64 -2.69 3.78 7.79
C SER A 64 -1.90 4.74 8.68
N PRO A 65 -2.58 5.49 9.55
CA PRO A 65 -1.88 6.37 10.49
C PRO A 65 -0.79 5.62 11.26
N GLY A 66 0.41 6.20 11.31
CA GLY A 66 1.55 5.58 11.96
C GLY A 66 2.39 4.65 11.09
N LYS A 67 1.99 4.42 9.84
CA LYS A 67 2.72 3.54 8.91
C LYS A 67 3.52 4.31 7.86
N GLU A 68 3.53 5.64 7.90
CA GLU A 68 4.18 6.48 6.90
C GLU A 68 5.67 6.17 6.78
N GLU A 69 6.34 5.90 7.90
CA GLU A 69 7.78 5.62 7.91
C GLU A 69 8.15 4.34 7.13
N PHE A 70 7.27 3.34 7.15
CA PHE A 70 7.47 2.13 6.37
C PHE A 70 7.58 2.48 4.87
N TYR A 71 6.67 3.30 4.38
CA TYR A 71 6.65 3.69 2.97
C TYR A 71 7.79 4.64 2.61
N LYS A 72 8.18 5.54 3.52
CA LYS A 72 9.33 6.42 3.31
C LYS A 72 10.62 5.62 3.08
N LYS A 73 10.79 4.52 3.80
CA LYS A 73 11.94 3.62 3.62
C LYS A 73 11.96 2.98 2.23
N LEU A 74 10.82 2.91 1.57
CA LEU A 74 10.68 2.40 0.21
C LEU A 74 10.71 3.51 -0.84
N ASN A 75 11.17 4.70 -0.45
CA ASN A 75 11.28 5.89 -1.30
C ASN A 75 9.96 6.54 -1.67
N PHE A 76 8.88 6.20 -1.00
CA PHE A 76 7.65 6.97 -1.12
C PHE A 76 7.80 8.30 -0.40
N ARG A 77 7.20 9.32 -0.93
CA ARG A 77 7.23 10.67 -0.36
C ARG A 77 5.82 11.09 0.01
N LYS A 78 5.69 11.77 1.14
CA LYS A 78 4.39 12.27 1.58
C LYS A 78 3.89 13.33 0.60
N MET A 79 2.66 13.19 0.13
CA MET A 79 2.04 14.17 -0.76
C MET A 79 1.54 15.37 0.03
N LYS A 80 1.73 16.56 -0.52
CA LYS A 80 1.16 17.79 0.03
C LYS A 80 -0.27 18.06 -0.44
N THR A 81 -0.67 17.45 -1.54
CA THR A 81 -1.88 17.81 -2.29
C THR A 81 -2.92 16.71 -2.29
N GLY A 82 -2.72 15.64 -1.53
CA GLY A 82 -3.70 14.56 -1.46
C GLY A 82 -4.99 15.03 -0.82
N MET A 83 -6.11 14.72 -1.48
CA MET A 83 -7.45 15.07 -1.02
C MET A 83 -8.32 13.84 -1.07
N ALA A 84 -9.20 13.69 -0.10
CA ALA A 84 -10.14 12.58 -0.05
C ALA A 84 -11.53 13.09 0.33
N LEU A 85 -12.53 12.53 -0.33
CA LEU A 85 -13.94 12.75 0.03
C LEU A 85 -14.46 11.42 0.58
N PHE A 86 -14.50 11.32 1.91
CA PHE A 86 -14.97 10.10 2.58
C PHE A 86 -16.47 10.19 2.87
N SER A 87 -17.14 9.06 2.83
CA SER A 87 -18.57 8.99 3.17
C SER A 87 -18.83 9.29 4.64
N ASP A 88 -17.88 8.98 5.52
CA ASP A 88 -17.92 9.34 6.93
C ASP A 88 -16.66 10.14 7.28
N ALA A 89 -16.70 11.43 6.99
CA ALA A 89 -15.57 12.33 7.12
C ALA A 89 -15.12 12.49 8.59
N GLU A 90 -16.06 12.56 9.52
CA GLU A 90 -15.74 12.74 10.94
C GLU A 90 -15.03 11.51 11.51
N LYS A 91 -15.50 10.33 11.17
CA LYS A 91 -14.86 9.08 11.58
C LYS A 91 -13.44 9.00 11.07
N MET A 92 -13.21 9.36 9.82
CA MET A 92 -11.87 9.31 9.22
C MET A 92 -10.93 10.33 9.85
N MET A 93 -11.44 11.48 10.25
CA MET A 93 -10.67 12.47 11.00
C MET A 93 -10.29 11.93 12.40
N GLU A 94 -11.24 11.35 13.11
CA GLU A 94 -11.01 10.78 14.44
C GLU A 94 -10.00 9.64 14.41
N GLU A 95 -10.01 8.86 13.34
CA GLU A 95 -9.06 7.75 13.13
C GLU A 95 -7.69 8.19 12.61
N GLY A 96 -7.51 9.49 12.36
CA GLY A 96 -6.21 10.04 11.97
C GLY A 96 -5.92 10.04 10.48
N PHE A 97 -6.90 9.81 9.63
CA PHE A 97 -6.71 9.81 8.17
C PHE A 97 -6.76 11.21 7.56
N THR A 98 -7.48 12.13 8.15
CA THR A 98 -7.58 13.51 7.67
C THR A 98 -7.39 14.52 8.79
N GLU A 99 -7.15 15.75 8.38
CA GLU A 99 -7.23 16.90 9.27
C GLU A 99 -8.67 17.19 9.67
#